data_2cc1c92d48770b512742929d922dba9c
#
_entry.id   2cc1c92d48770b512742929d922dba9c
#
_cell.length_a   1.000
_cell.length_b   1.000
_cell.length_c   1.000
_cell.angle_alpha   90.00
_cell.angle_beta   90.00
_cell.angle_gamma   90.00
#
_symmetry.space_group_name_H-M   'P 1'
#
loop_
_entity.id
_entity.type
_entity.pdbx_description
1 polymer ?
#
loop_
_entity_poly.entity_id
_entity_poly.type
_entity_poly.pdbx_seq_one_letter_code
_entity_poly.pdbx_strand_id
1 'polypeptide(L)'
;MREIELILPSGWADIDLRASLPPQLHRLAKRIVDGAPGSSDAPEVRAARDLVEAQLRTSLSALAGAGALRVLLEADPMAGVRTGTFIAVMPFPRELAEDPMDALVAIAAQTPQTVVMDAGELVVMRTVTVSDATDDVREGLGAAGEQLAGALPDPPALPDLPEGAAVKRTRAAYYVGDPGLPDDWMVFFTIITARDDEDSQALVDSLLALSDAIVQSVRFS
;
A
#
# COMPACT_ATOMS: atom_id res chain seq x y z
N MET A 1 -19.93 -12.20 -1.62
CA MET A 1 -19.09 -11.03 -1.36
C MET A 1 -19.57 -9.91 -2.26
N ARG A 2 -20.00 -8.80 -1.70
CA ARG A 2 -20.49 -7.62 -2.42
C ARG A 2 -19.36 -6.92 -3.18
N GLU A 3 -19.72 -6.15 -4.19
CA GLU A 3 -18.77 -5.29 -4.88
C GLU A 3 -18.41 -4.10 -3.97
N ILE A 4 -17.14 -3.70 -3.97
CA ILE A 4 -16.65 -2.58 -3.17
C ILE A 4 -16.47 -1.39 -4.11
N GLU A 5 -17.19 -0.34 -3.84
CA GLU A 5 -17.01 0.99 -4.44
C GLU A 5 -16.28 1.89 -3.46
N LEU A 6 -15.35 2.70 -3.97
CA LEU A 6 -14.60 3.66 -3.16
C LEU A 6 -14.10 4.82 -4.02
N ILE A 7 -13.79 5.94 -3.36
CA ILE A 7 -13.26 7.13 -4.02
C ILE A 7 -11.74 7.12 -3.88
N LEU A 8 -11.05 7.09 -5.03
CA LEU A 8 -9.60 7.20 -5.08
C LEU A 8 -9.18 8.63 -5.46
N PRO A 9 -8.06 9.12 -4.93
CA PRO A 9 -7.44 10.35 -5.41
C PRO A 9 -7.08 10.24 -6.89
N SER A 10 -7.05 11.37 -7.58
CA SER A 10 -6.43 11.43 -8.91
C SER A 10 -4.97 10.97 -8.82
N GLY A 11 -4.53 10.17 -9.76
CA GLY A 11 -3.17 9.63 -9.72
C GLY A 11 -3.05 8.24 -9.08
N TRP A 12 -4.09 7.71 -8.46
CA TRP A 12 -4.09 6.34 -7.96
C TRP A 12 -4.56 5.34 -9.02
N ALA A 13 -4.15 4.10 -8.86
CA ALA A 13 -4.60 2.96 -9.65
C ALA A 13 -5.25 1.92 -8.72
N ASP A 14 -6.26 1.25 -9.26
CA ASP A 14 -6.95 0.14 -8.63
C ASP A 14 -6.64 -1.13 -9.42
N ILE A 15 -5.99 -2.08 -8.78
CA ILE A 15 -5.55 -3.35 -9.36
C ILE A 15 -6.39 -4.47 -8.77
N ASP A 16 -7.23 -5.09 -9.58
CA ASP A 16 -7.97 -6.30 -9.20
C ASP A 16 -7.06 -7.53 -9.33
N LEU A 17 -6.67 -8.10 -8.19
CA LEU A 17 -5.80 -9.28 -8.13
C LEU A 17 -6.51 -10.58 -8.54
N ARG A 18 -7.84 -10.58 -8.63
CA ARG A 18 -8.64 -11.71 -9.11
C ARG A 18 -8.73 -11.75 -10.64
N ALA A 19 -8.47 -10.62 -11.28
CA ALA A 19 -8.44 -10.49 -12.74
C ALA A 19 -7.03 -10.78 -13.29
N SER A 20 -6.91 -10.82 -14.63
CA SER A 20 -5.61 -10.99 -15.29
C SER A 20 -4.66 -9.85 -14.95
N LEU A 21 -3.55 -10.15 -14.29
CA LEU A 21 -2.54 -9.15 -13.90
C LEU A 21 -1.73 -8.57 -15.07
N PRO A 22 -1.28 -9.33 -16.10
CA PRO A 22 -0.35 -8.80 -17.09
C PRO A 22 -0.80 -7.49 -17.77
N PRO A 23 -2.05 -7.34 -18.25
CA PRO A 23 -2.48 -6.09 -18.87
C PRO A 23 -2.61 -4.93 -17.87
N GLN A 24 -2.89 -5.20 -16.59
CA GLN A 24 -2.94 -4.18 -15.54
C GLN A 24 -1.53 -3.69 -15.21
N LEU A 25 -0.57 -4.61 -15.06
CA LEU A 25 0.83 -4.32 -14.77
C LEU A 25 1.49 -3.51 -15.89
N HIS A 26 1.25 -3.90 -17.14
CA HIS A 26 1.79 -3.17 -18.27
C HIS A 26 1.32 -1.71 -18.31
N ARG A 27 0.02 -1.46 -18.10
CA ARG A 27 -0.52 -0.09 -18.02
C ARG A 27 0.06 0.69 -16.85
N LEU A 28 0.17 0.04 -15.67
CA LEU A 28 0.71 0.66 -14.48
C LEU A 28 2.19 1.00 -14.62
N ALA A 29 3.02 0.07 -15.07
CA ALA A 29 4.45 0.28 -15.30
C ALA A 29 4.70 1.41 -16.32
N LYS A 30 3.91 1.44 -17.41
CA LYS A 30 3.95 2.53 -18.37
C LYS A 30 3.64 3.87 -17.69
N ARG A 31 2.56 3.97 -16.91
CA ARG A 31 2.16 5.19 -16.23
C ARG A 31 3.21 5.68 -15.22
N ILE A 32 3.84 4.74 -14.47
CA ILE A 32 4.89 5.05 -13.51
C ILE A 32 6.13 5.62 -14.20
N VAL A 33 6.52 5.05 -15.34
CA VAL A 33 7.76 5.41 -16.03
C VAL A 33 7.56 6.60 -16.98
N ASP A 34 6.42 6.70 -17.69
CA ASP A 34 6.14 7.82 -18.60
C ASP A 34 6.00 9.18 -17.87
N GLY A 35 5.78 9.17 -16.55
CA GLY A 35 5.84 10.35 -15.70
C GLY A 35 7.26 10.88 -15.44
N ALA A 36 8.31 10.15 -15.84
CA ALA A 36 9.68 10.59 -15.73
C ALA A 36 10.11 11.42 -16.96
N PRO A 37 11.01 12.40 -16.79
CA PRO A 37 11.53 13.18 -17.91
C PRO A 37 12.29 12.28 -18.91
N GLY A 38 11.95 12.33 -20.18
CA GLY A 38 12.65 11.56 -21.23
C GLY A 38 11.75 11.14 -22.39
N SER A 39 12.37 10.54 -23.42
CA SER A 39 11.62 9.98 -24.55
C SER A 39 11.10 8.60 -24.21
N SER A 40 9.80 8.37 -24.36
CA SER A 40 9.13 7.09 -24.07
C SER A 40 9.66 5.90 -24.89
N ASP A 41 10.37 6.16 -25.99
CA ASP A 41 10.90 5.13 -26.90
C ASP A 41 12.40 4.82 -26.71
N ALA A 42 13.07 5.50 -25.80
CA ALA A 42 14.47 5.25 -25.49
C ALA A 42 14.66 3.82 -24.92
N PRO A 43 15.73 3.11 -25.31
CA PRO A 43 16.01 1.76 -24.81
C PRO A 43 16.04 1.68 -23.28
N GLU A 44 16.59 2.72 -22.63
CA GLU A 44 16.70 2.83 -21.18
C GLU A 44 15.32 2.92 -20.52
N VAL A 45 14.40 3.69 -21.12
CA VAL A 45 13.02 3.82 -20.62
C VAL A 45 12.26 2.49 -20.76
N ARG A 46 12.49 1.74 -21.85
CA ARG A 46 11.92 0.40 -22.00
C ARG A 46 12.45 -0.56 -20.95
N ALA A 47 13.77 -0.58 -20.75
CA ALA A 47 14.40 -1.43 -19.72
C ALA A 47 13.88 -1.07 -18.30
N ALA A 48 13.75 0.22 -17.98
CA ALA A 48 13.18 0.67 -16.73
C ALA A 48 11.72 0.21 -16.56
N ARG A 49 10.91 0.28 -17.63
CA ARG A 49 9.51 -0.19 -17.62
C ARG A 49 9.44 -1.70 -17.36
N ASP A 50 10.27 -2.48 -18.03
CA ASP A 50 10.31 -3.94 -17.86
C ASP A 50 10.73 -4.32 -16.44
N LEU A 51 11.68 -3.60 -15.84
CA LEU A 51 12.11 -3.79 -14.46
C LEU A 51 10.99 -3.46 -13.47
N VAL A 52 10.31 -2.31 -13.65
CA VAL A 52 9.16 -1.91 -12.82
C VAL A 52 8.03 -2.93 -12.95
N GLU A 53 7.71 -3.40 -14.16
CA GLU A 53 6.69 -4.42 -14.37
C GLU A 53 7.04 -5.74 -13.68
N ALA A 54 8.29 -6.19 -13.75
CA ALA A 54 8.75 -7.39 -13.08
C ALA A 54 8.65 -7.28 -11.56
N GLN A 55 9.06 -6.13 -10.98
CA GLN A 55 8.98 -5.88 -9.56
C GLN A 55 7.52 -5.82 -9.06
N LEU A 56 6.66 -5.11 -9.78
CA LEU A 56 5.22 -5.06 -9.48
C LEU A 56 4.60 -6.45 -9.54
N ARG A 57 4.95 -7.25 -10.54
CA ARG A 57 4.46 -8.64 -10.67
C ARG A 57 4.81 -9.46 -9.45
N THR A 58 6.06 -9.41 -9.00
CA THR A 58 6.51 -10.14 -7.81
C THR A 58 5.74 -9.70 -6.57
N SER A 59 5.65 -8.38 -6.32
CA SER A 59 4.99 -7.84 -5.13
C SER A 59 3.48 -8.12 -5.12
N LEU A 60 2.80 -7.89 -6.25
CA LEU A 60 1.34 -8.10 -6.34
C LEU A 60 0.97 -9.59 -6.34
N SER A 61 1.83 -10.47 -6.90
CA SER A 61 1.62 -11.92 -6.79
C SER A 61 1.77 -12.41 -5.35
N ALA A 62 2.71 -11.85 -4.58
CA ALA A 62 2.85 -12.16 -3.16
C ALA A 62 1.62 -11.72 -2.36
N LEU A 63 1.09 -10.52 -2.61
CA LEU A 63 -0.15 -10.04 -1.98
C LEU A 63 -1.36 -10.90 -2.35
N ALA A 64 -1.48 -11.28 -3.63
CA ALA A 64 -2.53 -12.22 -4.07
C ALA A 64 -2.42 -13.58 -3.36
N GLY A 65 -1.19 -14.11 -3.25
CA GLY A 65 -0.91 -15.34 -2.50
C GLY A 65 -1.23 -15.25 -1.00
N ALA A 66 -1.16 -14.04 -0.43
CA ALA A 66 -1.59 -13.74 0.94
C ALA A 66 -3.11 -13.49 1.07
N GLY A 67 -3.88 -13.62 -0.01
CA GLY A 67 -5.33 -13.47 0.00
C GLY A 67 -5.85 -12.07 -0.31
N ALA A 68 -5.00 -11.14 -0.73
CA ALA A 68 -5.47 -9.83 -1.15
C ALA A 68 -6.30 -9.92 -2.44
N LEU A 69 -7.39 -9.17 -2.49
CA LEU A 69 -8.33 -9.13 -3.61
C LEU A 69 -8.06 -7.96 -4.54
N ARG A 70 -7.64 -6.84 -3.97
CA ARG A 70 -7.36 -5.58 -4.68
C ARG A 70 -6.15 -4.90 -4.05
N VAL A 71 -5.44 -4.12 -4.85
CA VAL A 71 -4.41 -3.20 -4.38
C VAL A 71 -4.67 -1.83 -4.98
N LEU A 72 -4.85 -0.85 -4.12
CA LEU A 72 -4.98 0.56 -4.46
C LEU A 72 -3.59 1.17 -4.26
N LEU A 73 -3.03 1.81 -5.25
CA LEU A 73 -1.66 2.32 -5.14
C LEU A 73 -1.46 3.62 -5.91
N GLU A 74 -0.51 4.42 -5.44
CA GLU A 74 -0.07 5.62 -6.10
C GLU A 74 0.60 5.27 -7.44
N ALA A 75 0.00 5.69 -8.56
CA ALA A 75 0.54 5.52 -9.90
C ALA A 75 1.26 6.78 -10.40
N ASP A 76 0.72 7.97 -10.09
CA ASP A 76 1.36 9.25 -10.41
C ASP A 76 1.81 9.97 -9.13
N PRO A 77 2.91 10.72 -9.16
CA PRO A 77 3.39 11.45 -8.00
C PRO A 77 2.34 12.43 -7.46
N MET A 78 2.15 12.45 -6.15
CA MET A 78 1.32 13.45 -5.49
C MET A 78 2.16 14.71 -5.21
N ALA A 79 1.72 15.86 -5.71
CA ALA A 79 2.45 17.14 -5.60
C ALA A 79 3.96 17.03 -5.98
N GLY A 80 4.27 16.19 -6.97
CA GLY A 80 5.64 15.96 -7.44
C GLY A 80 6.48 15.02 -6.58
N VAL A 81 5.92 14.48 -5.50
CA VAL A 81 6.57 13.50 -4.61
C VAL A 81 5.93 12.14 -4.79
N ARG A 82 6.76 11.11 -4.96
CA ARG A 82 6.31 9.72 -4.99
C ARG A 82 6.50 9.11 -3.62
N THR A 83 5.39 8.75 -2.98
CA THR A 83 5.41 8.20 -1.62
C THR A 83 5.50 6.69 -1.57
N GLY A 84 5.15 6.01 -2.68
CA GLY A 84 5.06 4.55 -2.73
C GLY A 84 3.92 3.99 -1.88
N THR A 85 2.96 4.81 -1.49
CA THR A 85 1.84 4.39 -0.65
C THR A 85 0.91 3.45 -1.41
N PHE A 86 0.47 2.41 -0.73
CA PHE A 86 -0.53 1.47 -1.24
C PHE A 86 -1.49 1.05 -0.13
N ILE A 87 -2.66 0.55 -0.52
CA ILE A 87 -3.64 -0.08 0.35
C ILE A 87 -4.00 -1.44 -0.25
N ALA A 88 -3.71 -2.52 0.46
CA ALA A 88 -4.18 -3.86 0.11
C ALA A 88 -5.57 -4.08 0.71
N VAL A 89 -6.49 -4.66 -0.07
CA VAL A 89 -7.84 -5.00 0.36
C VAL A 89 -7.96 -6.51 0.44
N MET A 90 -8.31 -7.01 1.61
CA MET A 90 -8.39 -8.44 1.93
C MET A 90 -9.75 -8.77 2.55
N PRO A 91 -10.27 -10.00 2.39
CA PRO A 91 -11.41 -10.44 3.18
C PRO A 91 -11.03 -10.47 4.67
N PHE A 92 -12.01 -10.26 5.53
CA PHE A 92 -11.81 -10.41 6.97
C PHE A 92 -11.40 -11.86 7.28
N PRO A 93 -10.33 -12.09 8.09
CA PRO A 93 -9.89 -13.43 8.43
C PRO A 93 -10.88 -14.09 9.39
N ARG A 94 -11.61 -15.10 8.92
CA ARG A 94 -12.64 -15.81 9.71
C ARG A 94 -12.07 -16.63 10.86
N GLU A 95 -10.77 -16.89 10.83
CA GLU A 95 -10.07 -17.60 11.90
C GLU A 95 -9.98 -16.77 13.19
N LEU A 96 -10.19 -15.45 13.12
CA LEU A 96 -10.15 -14.56 14.28
C LEU A 96 -11.40 -14.70 15.15
N ALA A 97 -12.58 -14.79 14.56
CA ALA A 97 -13.85 -15.07 15.21
C ALA A 97 -14.93 -15.39 14.19
N GLU A 98 -16.00 -16.09 14.62
CA GLU A 98 -17.22 -16.30 13.80
C GLU A 98 -17.95 -14.98 13.55
N ASP A 99 -18.03 -14.12 14.58
CA ASP A 99 -18.57 -12.77 14.49
C ASP A 99 -17.41 -11.74 14.41
N PRO A 100 -17.30 -10.99 13.31
CA PRO A 100 -16.29 -9.94 13.18
C PRO A 100 -16.33 -8.91 14.32
N MET A 101 -17.50 -8.58 14.86
CA MET A 101 -17.62 -7.63 15.97
C MET A 101 -16.93 -8.12 17.24
N ASP A 102 -17.00 -9.41 17.55
CA ASP A 102 -16.29 -9.99 18.70
C ASP A 102 -14.75 -9.89 18.50
N ALA A 103 -14.28 -10.16 17.28
CA ALA A 103 -12.87 -9.98 16.95
C ALA A 103 -12.43 -8.52 17.11
N LEU A 104 -13.24 -7.56 16.66
CA LEU A 104 -12.92 -6.13 16.77
C LEU A 104 -12.81 -5.69 18.24
N VAL A 105 -13.69 -6.16 19.12
CA VAL A 105 -13.62 -5.89 20.55
C VAL A 105 -12.32 -6.45 21.14
N ALA A 106 -11.96 -7.69 20.79
CA ALA A 106 -10.72 -8.29 21.26
C ALA A 106 -9.46 -7.57 20.76
N ILE A 107 -9.45 -7.15 19.50
CA ILE A 107 -8.36 -6.36 18.88
C ILE A 107 -8.24 -5.00 19.59
N ALA A 108 -9.35 -4.29 19.79
CA ALA A 108 -9.38 -2.99 20.44
C ALA A 108 -8.84 -3.06 21.89
N ALA A 109 -9.18 -4.13 22.61
CA ALA A 109 -8.67 -4.35 23.97
C ALA A 109 -7.15 -4.55 24.06
N GLN A 110 -6.52 -5.00 22.95
CA GLN A 110 -5.08 -5.30 22.90
C GLN A 110 -4.28 -4.19 22.19
N THR A 111 -4.94 -3.29 21.47
CA THR A 111 -4.28 -2.26 20.64
C THR A 111 -4.66 -0.86 21.13
N PRO A 112 -3.81 -0.19 21.93
CA PRO A 112 -4.14 1.12 22.52
C PRO A 112 -4.44 2.22 21.52
N GLN A 113 -3.92 2.12 20.29
CA GLN A 113 -4.14 3.11 19.21
C GLN A 113 -5.27 2.67 18.27
N THR A 114 -6.36 2.18 18.84
CA THR A 114 -7.57 1.83 18.08
C THR A 114 -8.51 3.03 18.00
N VAL A 115 -9.00 3.32 16.80
CA VAL A 115 -9.96 4.39 16.54
C VAL A 115 -11.13 3.83 15.77
N VAL A 116 -12.36 4.12 16.23
CA VAL A 116 -13.58 3.85 15.47
C VAL A 116 -13.95 5.14 14.72
N MET A 117 -14.19 5.01 13.42
CA MET A 117 -14.48 6.12 12.53
C MET A 117 -15.93 6.05 12.05
N ASP A 118 -16.53 7.22 11.83
CA ASP A 118 -17.86 7.31 11.24
C ASP A 118 -17.78 7.08 9.72
N ALA A 119 -18.53 6.10 9.24
CA ALA A 119 -18.67 5.77 7.81
C ALA A 119 -20.12 5.45 7.44
N GLY A 120 -21.09 6.12 8.09
CA GLY A 120 -22.51 5.94 7.88
C GLY A 120 -23.02 4.62 8.47
N GLU A 121 -23.52 3.71 7.62
CA GLU A 121 -24.06 2.43 8.06
C GLU A 121 -22.97 1.38 8.33
N LEU A 122 -21.72 1.65 7.95
CA LEU A 122 -20.59 0.73 8.13
C LEU A 122 -19.86 1.05 9.44
N VAL A 123 -19.39 0.00 10.09
CA VAL A 123 -18.37 0.11 11.12
C VAL A 123 -17.01 0.17 10.44
N VAL A 124 -16.20 1.16 10.79
CA VAL A 124 -14.81 1.26 10.39
C VAL A 124 -13.96 1.39 11.65
N MET A 125 -13.11 0.41 11.90
CA MET A 125 -12.16 0.43 13.01
C MET A 125 -10.75 0.43 12.47
N ARG A 126 -9.94 1.42 12.85
CA ARG A 126 -8.52 1.51 12.50
C ARG A 126 -7.65 1.12 13.70
N THR A 127 -6.65 0.29 13.44
CA THR A 127 -5.53 0.05 14.35
C THR A 127 -4.23 0.53 13.70
N VAL A 128 -3.34 1.11 14.50
CA VAL A 128 -2.01 1.53 14.03
C VAL A 128 -0.95 0.89 14.90
N THR A 129 0.08 0.35 14.26
CA THR A 129 1.28 -0.17 14.95
C THR A 129 2.53 0.42 14.30
N VAL A 130 3.51 0.77 15.14
CA VAL A 130 4.79 1.33 14.69
C VAL A 130 5.91 0.41 15.15
N SER A 131 6.83 0.11 14.25
CA SER A 131 8.01 -0.72 14.54
C SER A 131 9.26 -0.10 13.90
N ASP A 132 10.43 -0.39 14.45
CA ASP A 132 11.70 -0.11 13.79
C ASP A 132 11.80 -0.92 12.48
N ALA A 133 12.32 -0.31 11.44
CA ALA A 133 12.53 -0.91 10.12
C ALA A 133 13.89 -0.53 9.53
N THR A 134 14.79 0.01 10.34
CA THR A 134 16.06 0.56 9.89
C THR A 134 16.91 -0.47 9.15
N ASP A 135 17.05 -1.67 9.72
CA ASP A 135 17.85 -2.73 9.11
C ASP A 135 17.19 -3.31 7.86
N ASP A 136 15.87 -3.53 7.87
CA ASP A 136 15.11 -4.00 6.71
C ASP A 136 15.26 -3.03 5.51
N VAL A 137 15.21 -1.71 5.77
CA VAL A 137 15.36 -0.69 4.73
C VAL A 137 16.79 -0.67 4.20
N ARG A 138 17.79 -0.77 5.07
CA ARG A 138 19.21 -0.80 4.66
C ARG A 138 19.50 -2.01 3.77
N GLU A 139 19.02 -3.18 4.16
CA GLU A 139 19.12 -4.42 3.37
C GLU A 139 18.39 -4.29 2.02
N GLY A 140 17.16 -3.75 2.04
CA GLY A 140 16.36 -3.54 0.84
C GLY A 140 17.01 -2.56 -0.16
N LEU A 141 17.62 -1.48 0.31
CA LEU A 141 18.37 -0.54 -0.54
C LEU A 141 19.60 -1.21 -1.15
N GLY A 142 20.34 -2.02 -0.38
CA GLY A 142 21.47 -2.81 -0.88
C GLY A 142 21.05 -3.76 -1.99
N ALA A 143 20.02 -4.56 -1.76
CA ALA A 143 19.50 -5.50 -2.74
C ALA A 143 18.97 -4.80 -4.02
N ALA A 144 18.30 -3.65 -3.88
CA ALA A 144 17.84 -2.85 -5.01
C ALA A 144 19.02 -2.30 -5.82
N GLY A 145 20.09 -1.85 -5.15
CA GLY A 145 21.33 -1.40 -5.81
C GLY A 145 21.98 -2.49 -6.63
N GLU A 146 22.09 -3.69 -6.09
CA GLU A 146 22.61 -4.86 -6.80
C GLU A 146 21.75 -5.23 -8.03
N GLN A 147 20.44 -5.22 -7.89
CA GLN A 147 19.51 -5.46 -8.98
C GLN A 147 19.67 -4.45 -10.12
N LEU A 148 19.75 -3.15 -9.78
CA LEU A 148 19.95 -2.09 -10.77
C LEU A 148 21.30 -2.21 -11.48
N ALA A 149 22.37 -2.50 -10.75
CA ALA A 149 23.70 -2.72 -11.31
C ALA A 149 23.74 -3.92 -12.26
N GLY A 150 22.95 -4.96 -12.01
CA GLY A 150 22.82 -6.10 -12.90
C GLY A 150 21.95 -5.86 -14.14
N ALA A 151 21.03 -4.92 -14.08
CA ALA A 151 20.03 -4.67 -15.12
C ALA A 151 20.39 -3.49 -16.05
N LEU A 152 21.18 -2.52 -15.60
CA LEU A 152 21.48 -1.29 -16.32
C LEU A 152 22.99 -1.11 -16.50
N PRO A 153 23.46 -0.65 -17.69
CA PRO A 153 24.87 -0.36 -17.92
C PRO A 153 25.42 0.78 -17.06
N ASP A 154 24.57 1.75 -16.75
CA ASP A 154 24.88 2.92 -15.92
C ASP A 154 23.74 3.12 -14.91
N PRO A 155 23.74 2.36 -13.80
CA PRO A 155 22.66 2.40 -12.83
C PRO A 155 22.69 3.72 -12.04
N PRO A 156 21.51 4.35 -11.79
CA PRO A 156 21.47 5.50 -10.93
C PRO A 156 21.90 5.13 -9.51
N ALA A 157 22.66 6.02 -8.85
CA ALA A 157 22.96 5.84 -7.44
C ALA A 157 21.67 5.91 -6.61
N LEU A 158 21.41 4.87 -5.82
CA LEU A 158 20.34 4.92 -4.84
C LEU A 158 20.74 5.82 -3.66
N PRO A 159 19.78 6.50 -3.03
CA PRO A 159 20.10 7.26 -1.83
C PRO A 159 20.53 6.30 -0.70
N ASP A 160 21.65 6.60 -0.08
CA ASP A 160 22.08 5.90 1.12
C ASP A 160 21.25 6.36 2.33
N LEU A 161 20.98 5.43 3.22
CA LEU A 161 20.45 5.79 4.53
C LEU A 161 21.61 6.38 5.36
N PRO A 162 21.54 7.65 5.81
CA PRO A 162 22.60 8.27 6.58
C PRO A 162 22.98 7.44 7.81
N GLU A 163 24.25 7.48 8.20
CA GLU A 163 24.73 6.83 9.42
C GLU A 163 23.96 7.37 10.64
N GLY A 164 23.43 6.47 11.47
CA GLY A 164 22.62 6.84 12.63
C GLY A 164 21.18 7.23 12.32
N ALA A 165 20.75 7.27 11.06
CA ALA A 165 19.35 7.48 10.73
C ALA A 165 18.51 6.28 11.14
N ALA A 166 17.43 6.52 11.89
CA ALA A 166 16.41 5.54 12.21
C ALA A 166 15.25 5.62 11.21
N VAL A 167 14.68 4.47 10.91
CA VAL A 167 13.51 4.35 10.03
C VAL A 167 12.40 3.62 10.76
N LYS A 168 11.19 4.17 10.71
CA LYS A 168 9.99 3.56 11.28
C LYS A 168 9.09 3.04 10.18
N ARG A 169 8.43 1.92 10.50
CA ARG A 169 7.37 1.33 9.69
C ARG A 169 6.07 1.46 10.45
N THR A 170 5.18 2.29 9.94
CA THR A 170 3.81 2.45 10.42
C THR A 170 2.92 1.52 9.61
N ARG A 171 2.20 0.64 10.28
CA ARG A 171 1.20 -0.25 9.70
C ARG A 171 -0.17 0.17 10.20
N ALA A 172 -1.11 0.42 9.29
CA ALA A 172 -2.50 0.66 9.63
C ALA A 172 -3.37 -0.45 9.03
N ALA A 173 -4.24 -1.01 9.86
CA ALA A 173 -5.27 -1.95 9.44
C ALA A 173 -6.64 -1.35 9.73
N TYR A 174 -7.51 -1.37 8.74
CA TYR A 174 -8.88 -0.89 8.81
C TYR A 174 -9.80 -2.08 8.63
N TYR A 175 -10.63 -2.34 9.60
CA TYR A 175 -11.66 -3.36 9.57
C TYR A 175 -12.97 -2.68 9.21
N VAL A 176 -13.56 -3.07 8.07
CA VAL A 176 -14.71 -2.40 7.47
C VAL A 176 -15.80 -3.41 7.19
N GLY A 177 -17.00 -3.16 7.68
CA GLY A 177 -18.14 -4.02 7.41
C GLY A 177 -19.45 -3.49 7.95
N ASP A 178 -20.52 -4.15 7.53
CA ASP A 178 -21.88 -3.95 8.04
C ASP A 178 -22.09 -4.97 9.18
N PRO A 179 -22.41 -4.52 10.40
CA PRO A 179 -22.69 -5.42 11.52
C PRO A 179 -23.81 -6.43 11.25
N GLY A 180 -24.77 -6.07 10.37
CA GLY A 180 -25.85 -6.97 9.95
C GLY A 180 -25.43 -8.04 8.92
N LEU A 181 -24.18 -7.98 8.39
CA LEU A 181 -23.70 -8.81 7.31
C LEU A 181 -22.29 -9.37 7.61
N PRO A 182 -22.17 -10.35 8.51
CA PRO A 182 -20.86 -10.82 8.98
C PRO A 182 -19.97 -11.43 7.89
N ASP A 183 -20.54 -11.81 6.75
CA ASP A 183 -19.81 -12.40 5.63
C ASP A 183 -19.14 -11.36 4.70
N ASP A 184 -19.50 -10.10 4.80
CA ASP A 184 -19.06 -9.03 3.87
C ASP A 184 -18.02 -8.09 4.48
N TRP A 185 -17.37 -8.50 5.57
CA TRP A 185 -16.30 -7.71 6.18
C TRP A 185 -14.98 -7.80 5.43
N MET A 186 -14.28 -6.67 5.39
CA MET A 186 -13.00 -6.49 4.72
C MET A 186 -11.96 -5.88 5.64
N VAL A 187 -10.70 -6.16 5.34
CA VAL A 187 -9.54 -5.49 5.94
C VAL A 187 -8.82 -4.70 4.86
N PHE A 188 -8.64 -3.40 5.10
CA PHE A 188 -7.77 -2.55 4.31
C PHE A 188 -6.47 -2.38 5.08
N PHE A 189 -5.36 -2.64 4.43
CA PHE A 189 -4.06 -2.64 5.08
C PHE A 189 -3.07 -1.76 4.33
N THR A 190 -2.42 -0.83 5.02
CA THR A 190 -1.37 0.02 4.46
C THR A 190 -0.10 -0.04 5.31
N ILE A 191 1.04 0.14 4.64
CA ILE A 191 2.36 0.26 5.26
C ILE A 191 2.98 1.56 4.77
N ILE A 192 3.42 2.38 5.70
CA ILE A 192 4.16 3.60 5.44
C ILE A 192 5.50 3.46 6.12
N THR A 193 6.58 3.60 5.35
CA THR A 193 7.95 3.54 5.87
C THR A 193 8.61 4.90 5.68
N ALA A 194 9.07 5.50 6.76
CA ALA A 194 9.64 6.85 6.77
C ALA A 194 10.76 6.97 7.79
N ARG A 195 11.62 7.98 7.65
CA ARG A 195 12.62 8.30 8.66
C ARG A 195 11.96 8.72 9.97
N ASP A 196 12.63 8.48 11.08
CA ASP A 196 12.19 8.89 12.41
C ASP A 196 12.64 10.35 12.67
N ASP A 197 12.05 11.29 11.93
CA ASP A 197 12.24 12.73 12.09
C ASP A 197 10.89 13.47 11.97
N GLU A 198 10.86 14.73 12.38
CA GLU A 198 9.64 15.54 12.48
C GLU A 198 8.97 15.74 11.11
N ASP A 199 9.75 16.03 10.05
CA ASP A 199 9.23 16.24 8.69
C ASP A 199 8.61 14.97 8.14
N SER A 200 9.24 13.82 8.35
CA SER A 200 8.74 12.52 7.93
C SER A 200 7.49 12.11 8.73
N GLN A 201 7.39 12.48 10.01
CA GLN A 201 6.20 12.21 10.81
C GLN A 201 4.99 12.97 10.27
N ALA A 202 5.14 14.24 9.88
CA ALA A 202 4.07 15.03 9.26
C ALA A 202 3.58 14.40 7.94
N LEU A 203 4.50 13.82 7.15
CA LEU A 203 4.15 13.07 5.94
C LEU A 203 3.36 11.79 6.29
N VAL A 204 3.82 11.01 7.28
CA VAL A 204 3.14 9.80 7.74
C VAL A 204 1.71 10.11 8.18
N ASP A 205 1.53 11.17 8.98
CA ASP A 205 0.21 11.59 9.45
C ASP A 205 -0.71 11.99 8.27
N SER A 206 -0.17 12.67 7.27
CA SER A 206 -0.90 13.04 6.05
C SER A 206 -1.31 11.83 5.23
N LEU A 207 -0.45 10.81 5.10
CA LEU A 207 -0.73 9.58 4.39
C LEU A 207 -1.73 8.69 5.14
N LEU A 208 -1.69 8.69 6.47
CA LEU A 208 -2.72 8.03 7.28
C LEU A 208 -4.08 8.73 7.12
N ALA A 209 -4.12 10.06 7.15
CA ALA A 209 -5.35 10.82 6.93
C ALA A 209 -5.93 10.58 5.52
N LEU A 210 -5.07 10.47 4.50
CA LEU A 210 -5.50 10.08 3.15
C LEU A 210 -6.09 8.67 3.13
N SER A 211 -5.44 7.72 3.78
CA SER A 211 -5.94 6.34 3.89
C SER A 211 -7.27 6.29 4.64
N ASP A 212 -7.42 7.06 5.72
CA ASP A 212 -8.69 7.24 6.44
C ASP A 212 -9.80 7.70 5.50
N ALA A 213 -9.55 8.74 4.69
CA ALA A 213 -10.52 9.29 3.76
C ALA A 213 -10.94 8.28 2.67
N ILE A 214 -9.98 7.53 2.12
CA ILE A 214 -10.25 6.48 1.14
C ILE A 214 -11.15 5.41 1.76
N VAL A 215 -10.80 4.91 2.95
CA VAL A 215 -11.53 3.83 3.61
C VAL A 215 -12.93 4.30 4.05
N GLN A 216 -13.09 5.52 4.53
CA GLN A 216 -14.41 6.08 4.89
C GLN A 216 -15.33 6.28 3.66
N SER A 217 -14.77 6.34 2.46
CA SER A 217 -15.54 6.44 1.21
C SER A 217 -16.11 5.09 0.73
N VAL A 218 -15.75 3.98 1.37
CA VAL A 218 -16.18 2.62 1.00
C VAL A 218 -17.70 2.50 1.04
N ARG A 219 -18.24 1.85 0.02
CA ARG A 219 -19.65 1.44 -0.05
C ARG A 219 -19.68 -0.01 -0.57
N PHE A 220 -20.63 -0.78 -0.08
CA PHE A 220 -20.91 -2.13 -0.56
C PHE A 220 -22.16 -2.09 -1.44
N SER A 221 -22.03 -2.48 -2.71
CA SER A 221 -23.12 -2.56 -3.68
C SER A 221 -23.54 -4.02 -3.96
#